data_d7bec8e6674c48ed4bb79b40a19c3f8a
#
_entry.id   d7bec8e6674c48ed4bb79b40a19c3f8a
#
_cell.length_a   1.000
_cell.length_b   1.000
_cell.length_c   1.000
_cell.angle_alpha   90.00
_cell.angle_beta   90.00
_cell.angle_gamma   90.00
#
_symmetry.space_group_name_H-M   'P 1'
#
loop_
_entity.id
_entity.type
_entity.pdbx_description
1 polymer ?
#
loop_
_entity_poly.entity_id
_entity_poly.type
_entity_poly.pdbx_seq_one_letter_code
_entity_poly.pdbx_strand_id
1 'polypeptide(L)'
;TNPSGQMVCQICKKEMPFKKKSGEYYFEAVEAFTKNYFRKEHEALFLALCPVCAARYKEFVKLDKYKMISFKDALVNTIDMEIPMQLGEWSTSIRFVGKHFADIKTILQRSEEDDEANA
;
A
#
# COMPACT_ATOMS: atom_id res chain seq x y z
N THR A 1 3.75 12.35 -2.67
CA THR A 1 4.54 13.53 -3.09
C THR A 1 5.50 13.92 -1.98
N ASN A 2 6.76 14.16 -2.32
CA ASN A 2 7.74 14.64 -1.35
C ASN A 2 7.64 16.16 -1.19
N PRO A 3 8.41 16.80 -0.24
CA PRO A 3 8.35 18.24 -0.04
C PRO A 3 8.70 19.07 -1.28
N SER A 4 9.41 18.52 -2.25
CA SER A 4 9.74 19.20 -3.51
C SER A 4 8.62 19.12 -4.55
N GLY A 5 7.50 18.50 -4.25
CA GLY A 5 6.40 18.32 -5.19
C GLY A 5 6.57 17.14 -6.15
N GLN A 6 7.58 16.32 -5.96
CA GLN A 6 7.81 15.13 -6.78
C GLN A 6 7.00 13.94 -6.26
N MET A 7 6.44 13.14 -7.18
CA MET A 7 5.78 11.91 -6.82
C MET A 7 6.81 10.81 -6.65
N VAL A 8 6.79 10.15 -5.49
CA VAL A 8 7.74 9.10 -5.16
C VAL A 8 7.02 7.78 -4.90
N CYS A 9 7.71 6.67 -5.18
CA CYS A 9 7.21 5.34 -4.89
C CYS A 9 7.13 5.11 -3.37
N GLN A 10 6.04 4.51 -2.90
CA GLN A 10 5.86 4.27 -1.48
C GLN A 10 6.82 3.23 -0.91
N ILE A 11 7.41 2.37 -1.73
CA ILE A 11 8.35 1.34 -1.30
C ILE A 11 9.80 1.79 -1.43
N CYS A 12 10.27 2.09 -2.64
CA CYS A 12 11.67 2.46 -2.82
C CYS A 12 11.95 3.94 -2.50
N LYS A 13 10.94 4.76 -2.39
CA LYS A 13 10.99 6.20 -2.07
C LYS A 13 11.76 7.03 -3.10
N LYS A 14 11.97 6.48 -4.29
CA LYS A 14 12.57 7.21 -5.41
C LYS A 14 11.49 7.88 -6.23
N GLU A 15 11.86 8.96 -6.93
CA GLU A 15 10.94 9.63 -7.84
C GLU A 15 10.42 8.65 -8.88
N MET A 16 9.16 8.77 -9.26
CA MET A 16 8.59 7.95 -10.33
C MET A 16 9.41 8.13 -11.62
N PRO A 17 9.56 7.03 -12.41
CA PRO A 17 10.59 6.99 -13.46
C PRO A 17 10.38 7.95 -14.61
N PHE A 18 9.13 8.34 -14.90
CA PHE A 18 8.87 9.27 -16.00
C PHE A 18 7.50 9.92 -15.86
N LYS A 19 7.27 10.97 -16.65
CA LYS A 19 5.97 11.62 -16.75
C LYS A 19 5.30 11.22 -18.06
N LYS A 20 3.98 11.03 -18.01
CA LYS A 20 3.18 10.79 -19.20
C LYS A 20 3.15 12.03 -20.08
N LYS A 21 2.64 11.89 -21.31
CA LYS A 21 2.48 13.03 -22.23
C LYS A 21 1.60 14.15 -21.65
N SER A 22 0.70 13.81 -20.74
CA SER A 22 -0.16 14.77 -20.04
C SER A 22 0.59 15.64 -19.02
N GLY A 23 1.84 15.31 -18.70
CA GLY A 23 2.61 15.98 -17.66
C GLY A 23 2.49 15.35 -16.29
N GLU A 24 1.61 14.39 -16.13
CA GLU A 24 1.42 13.67 -14.86
C GLU A 24 2.43 12.54 -14.72
N TYR A 25 2.87 12.27 -13.48
CA TYR A 25 3.76 11.14 -13.23
C TYR A 25 3.09 9.82 -13.54
N TYR A 26 3.86 8.91 -14.15
CA TYR A 26 3.44 7.52 -14.31
C TYR A 26 3.68 6.78 -13.02
N PHE A 27 2.67 6.04 -12.56
CA PHE A 27 2.81 5.13 -11.42
C PHE A 27 1.83 3.98 -11.59
N GLU A 28 2.05 2.90 -10.89
CA GLU A 28 1.11 1.79 -10.85
C GLU A 28 0.34 1.81 -9.53
N ALA A 29 -0.98 1.86 -9.63
CA ALA A 29 -1.86 1.74 -8.48
C ALA A 29 -2.09 0.25 -8.22
N VAL A 30 -1.51 -0.26 -7.14
CA VAL A 30 -1.57 -1.69 -6.80
C VAL A 30 -2.44 -1.86 -5.55
N GLU A 31 -3.45 -2.72 -5.63
CA GLU A 31 -4.25 -3.05 -4.47
C GLU A 31 -3.36 -3.68 -3.40
N ALA A 32 -3.37 -3.11 -2.19
CA ALA A 32 -2.56 -3.62 -1.08
C ALA A 32 -3.02 -5.01 -0.66
N PHE A 33 -4.32 -5.28 -0.77
CA PHE A 33 -4.95 -6.54 -0.35
C PHE A 33 -5.85 -7.08 -1.46
N THR A 34 -6.17 -8.39 -1.42
CA THR A 34 -7.07 -8.97 -2.40
C THR A 34 -8.51 -8.49 -2.16
N LYS A 35 -9.28 -8.36 -3.25
CA LYS A 35 -10.67 -7.86 -3.21
C LYS A 35 -11.60 -8.66 -2.30
N ASN A 36 -11.32 -9.93 -2.09
CA ASN A 36 -12.17 -10.81 -1.27
C ASN A 36 -12.22 -10.42 0.20
N TYR A 37 -11.30 -9.56 0.66
CA TYR A 37 -11.28 -9.10 2.04
C TYR A 37 -12.19 -7.89 2.30
N PHE A 38 -12.68 -7.21 1.25
CA PHE A 38 -13.44 -5.97 1.40
C PHE A 38 -14.68 -5.98 0.53
N ARG A 39 -15.78 -5.45 1.07
CA ARG A 39 -17.06 -5.36 0.34
C ARG A 39 -17.04 -4.30 -0.74
N LYS A 40 -16.24 -3.24 -0.56
CA LYS A 40 -16.15 -2.12 -1.49
C LYS A 40 -14.71 -1.79 -1.79
N GLU A 41 -14.46 -1.46 -3.05
CA GLU A 41 -13.19 -0.91 -3.48
C GLU A 41 -13.07 0.54 -2.98
N HIS A 42 -11.89 0.93 -2.52
CA HIS A 42 -11.62 2.29 -2.05
C HIS A 42 -10.21 2.69 -2.47
N GLU A 43 -10.05 3.96 -2.87
CA GLU A 43 -8.76 4.49 -3.32
C GLU A 43 -7.64 4.30 -2.31
N ALA A 44 -7.94 4.43 -1.02
CA ALA A 44 -6.93 4.27 0.03
C ALA A 44 -6.36 2.86 0.11
N LEU A 45 -7.04 1.85 -0.47
CA LEU A 45 -6.54 0.47 -0.53
C LEU A 45 -5.47 0.27 -1.60
N PHE A 46 -5.20 1.26 -2.43
CA PHE A 46 -4.19 1.20 -3.49
C PHE A 46 -2.88 1.84 -3.06
N LEU A 47 -1.79 1.21 -3.43
CA LEU A 47 -0.44 1.74 -3.23
C LEU A 47 0.04 2.38 -4.52
N ALA A 48 0.74 3.51 -4.41
CA ALA A 48 1.36 4.18 -5.55
C ALA A 48 2.80 3.70 -5.67
N LEU A 49 3.08 2.84 -6.65
CA LEU A 49 4.36 2.17 -6.79
C LEU A 49 4.97 2.40 -8.17
N CYS A 50 6.30 2.41 -8.24
CA CYS A 50 6.99 2.35 -9.52
C CYS A 50 6.84 0.93 -10.11
N PRO A 51 7.07 0.75 -11.44
CA PRO A 51 6.85 -0.57 -12.07
C PRO A 51 7.60 -1.73 -11.41
N VAL A 52 8.84 -1.50 -10.98
CA VAL A 52 9.65 -2.55 -10.35
C VAL A 52 9.08 -2.94 -8.99
N CYS A 53 8.77 -1.95 -8.14
CA CYS A 53 8.19 -2.22 -6.82
C CYS A 53 6.80 -2.81 -6.93
N ALA A 54 6.01 -2.40 -7.93
CA ALA A 54 4.70 -3.00 -8.21
C ALA A 54 4.83 -4.50 -8.50
N ALA A 55 5.78 -4.87 -9.37
CA ALA A 55 6.01 -6.27 -9.69
C ALA A 55 6.45 -7.07 -8.46
N ARG A 56 7.38 -6.52 -7.67
CA ARG A 56 7.86 -7.17 -6.45
C ARG A 56 6.76 -7.35 -5.41
N TYR A 57 5.93 -6.35 -5.22
CA TYR A 57 4.82 -6.42 -4.27
C TYR A 57 3.82 -7.51 -4.67
N LYS A 58 3.46 -7.57 -5.94
CA LYS A 58 2.54 -8.61 -6.44
C LYS A 58 3.12 -10.01 -6.23
N GLU A 59 4.40 -10.20 -6.52
CA GLU A 59 5.05 -11.51 -6.42
C GLU A 59 5.25 -11.96 -4.98
N PHE A 60 5.72 -11.07 -4.12
CA PHE A 60 6.18 -11.45 -2.77
C PHE A 60 5.15 -11.18 -1.67
N VAL A 61 4.12 -10.40 -1.92
CA VAL A 61 3.08 -10.12 -0.92
C VAL A 61 1.71 -10.58 -1.38
N LYS A 62 1.27 -10.17 -2.57
CA LYS A 62 -0.09 -10.48 -3.05
C LYS A 62 -0.32 -11.97 -3.27
N LEU A 63 0.71 -12.72 -3.63
CA LEU A 63 0.63 -14.17 -3.79
C LEU A 63 0.87 -14.94 -2.49
N ASP A 64 1.18 -14.24 -1.41
CA ASP A 64 1.44 -14.83 -0.10
C ASP A 64 0.40 -14.35 0.92
N LYS A 65 -0.58 -15.21 1.18
CA LYS A 65 -1.68 -14.91 2.10
C LYS A 65 -1.20 -14.50 3.50
N TYR A 66 -0.17 -15.14 4.00
CA TYR A 66 0.34 -14.84 5.34
C TYR A 66 1.01 -13.48 5.42
N LYS A 67 1.71 -13.08 4.37
CA LYS A 67 2.32 -11.76 4.31
C LYS A 67 1.29 -10.65 4.21
N MET A 68 0.19 -10.87 3.48
CA MET A 68 -0.91 -9.91 3.44
C MET A 68 -1.57 -9.75 4.79
N ILE A 69 -1.79 -10.84 5.50
CA ILE A 69 -2.37 -10.81 6.85
C ILE A 69 -1.44 -10.06 7.81
N SER A 70 -0.15 -10.35 7.77
CA SER A 70 0.85 -9.66 8.61
C SER A 70 0.90 -8.17 8.33
N PHE A 71 0.83 -7.77 7.06
CA PHE A 71 0.82 -6.38 6.67
C PHE A 71 -0.44 -5.67 7.17
N LYS A 72 -1.60 -6.30 7.00
CA LYS A 72 -2.87 -5.76 7.49
C LYS A 72 -2.82 -5.55 9.00
N ASP A 73 -2.35 -6.55 9.75
CA ASP A 73 -2.25 -6.46 11.21
C ASP A 73 -1.28 -5.35 11.63
N ALA A 74 -0.15 -5.23 10.94
CA ALA A 74 0.81 -4.16 11.22
C ALA A 74 0.19 -2.79 10.98
N LEU A 75 -0.55 -2.61 9.88
CA LEU A 75 -1.22 -1.33 9.58
C LEU A 75 -2.25 -0.96 10.63
N VAL A 76 -3.06 -1.92 11.07
CA VAL A 76 -4.12 -1.66 12.05
C VAL A 76 -3.55 -1.27 13.42
N ASN A 77 -2.41 -1.86 13.78
CA ASN A 77 -1.86 -1.72 15.14
C ASN A 77 -0.72 -0.70 15.27
N THR A 78 -0.18 -0.17 14.17
CA THR A 78 0.94 0.76 14.23
C THR A 78 0.48 2.21 14.31
N ILE A 79 1.32 3.07 14.89
CA ILE A 79 1.19 4.52 14.81
C ILE A 79 2.21 5.11 13.82
N ASP A 80 3.15 4.30 13.35
CA ASP A 80 4.17 4.72 12.40
C ASP A 80 3.64 4.68 10.98
N MET A 81 3.91 5.73 10.21
CA MET A 81 3.50 5.83 8.80
C MET A 81 4.43 5.08 7.86
N GLU A 82 5.40 4.38 8.38
CA GLU A 82 6.34 3.56 7.63
C GLU A 82 6.36 2.16 8.22
N ILE A 83 6.02 1.17 7.40
CA ILE A 83 5.82 -0.21 7.86
C ILE A 83 6.90 -1.10 7.25
N PRO A 84 7.72 -1.77 8.08
CA PRO A 84 8.75 -2.68 7.59
C PRO A 84 8.14 -3.83 6.77
N MET A 85 8.85 -4.23 5.72
CA MET A 85 8.38 -5.28 4.82
C MET A 85 9.55 -6.01 4.20
N GLN A 86 9.35 -7.30 3.95
CA GLN A 86 10.33 -8.15 3.27
C GLN A 86 9.78 -8.52 1.88
N LEU A 87 10.50 -8.15 0.84
CA LEU A 87 10.17 -8.49 -0.55
C LEU A 87 11.23 -9.43 -1.10
N GLY A 88 10.99 -10.74 -0.97
CA GLY A 88 12.01 -11.72 -1.26
C GLY A 88 13.17 -11.58 -0.29
N GLU A 89 14.38 -11.35 -0.80
CA GLU A 89 15.57 -11.12 0.02
C GLU A 89 15.78 -9.66 0.42
N TRP A 90 14.96 -8.75 -0.13
CA TRP A 90 15.08 -7.32 0.10
C TRP A 90 14.24 -6.86 1.29
N SER A 91 14.93 -6.38 2.33
CA SER A 91 14.27 -5.76 3.50
C SER A 91 14.06 -4.29 3.21
N THR A 92 12.83 -3.83 3.29
CA THR A 92 12.47 -2.46 2.98
C THR A 92 11.29 -2.03 3.86
N SER A 93 10.61 -0.98 3.49
CA SER A 93 9.40 -0.51 4.18
C SER A 93 8.47 0.18 3.19
N ILE A 94 7.19 0.23 3.53
CA ILE A 94 6.19 1.01 2.79
C ILE A 94 5.91 2.27 3.59
N ARG A 95 6.02 3.43 2.92
CA ARG A 95 5.76 4.73 3.53
C ARG A 95 4.41 5.27 3.07
N PHE A 96 3.62 5.74 4.02
CA PHE A 96 2.34 6.40 3.76
C PHE A 96 2.44 7.89 4.08
N VAL A 97 1.70 8.73 3.34
CA VAL A 97 1.48 10.12 3.76
C VAL A 97 0.33 10.15 4.76
N GLY A 98 0.26 11.19 5.60
CA GLY A 98 -0.66 11.24 6.73
C GLY A 98 -2.12 10.95 6.37
N LYS A 99 -2.65 11.56 5.31
CA LYS A 99 -4.03 11.34 4.89
C LYS A 99 -4.26 9.90 4.42
N HIS A 100 -3.37 9.38 3.58
CA HIS A 100 -3.46 8.01 3.07
C HIS A 100 -3.40 7.00 4.22
N PHE A 101 -2.50 7.22 5.17
CA PHE A 101 -2.36 6.37 6.35
C PHE A 101 -3.65 6.34 7.17
N ALA A 102 -4.22 7.51 7.46
CA ALA A 102 -5.46 7.60 8.22
C ALA A 102 -6.62 6.90 7.50
N ASP A 103 -6.76 7.11 6.20
CA ASP A 103 -7.85 6.55 5.40
C ASP A 103 -7.77 5.03 5.31
N ILE A 104 -6.59 4.47 4.98
CA ILE A 104 -6.44 3.02 4.87
C ILE A 104 -6.64 2.33 6.22
N LYS A 105 -6.12 2.93 7.28
CA LYS A 105 -6.28 2.40 8.63
C LYS A 105 -7.75 2.36 9.05
N THR A 106 -8.50 3.41 8.77
CA THR A 106 -9.94 3.48 9.06
C THR A 106 -10.71 2.40 8.31
N ILE A 107 -10.40 2.20 7.03
CA ILE A 107 -11.05 1.17 6.21
C ILE A 107 -10.78 -0.23 6.76
N LEU A 108 -9.53 -0.51 7.13
CA LEU A 108 -9.16 -1.81 7.69
C LEU A 108 -9.84 -2.07 9.03
N GLN A 109 -9.94 -1.06 9.88
CA GLN A 109 -10.61 -1.19 11.17
C GLN A 109 -12.11 -1.43 11.01
N ARG A 110 -12.78 -0.73 10.07
CA ARG A 110 -14.19 -0.94 9.77
C ARG A 110 -14.46 -2.32 9.20
N SER A 111 -13.56 -2.82 8.36
CA SER A 111 -13.68 -4.17 7.80
C SER A 111 -13.64 -5.23 8.90
N GLU A 112 -12.77 -5.07 9.90
CA GLU A 112 -12.72 -5.98 11.05
C GLU A 112 -14.00 -5.91 11.88
N GLU A 113 -14.54 -4.72 12.13
CA GLU A 113 -15.80 -4.53 12.85
C GLU A 113 -16.97 -5.19 12.11
N ASP A 114 -17.03 -5.03 10.79
CA ASP A 114 -18.07 -5.67 9.96
C ASP A 114 -17.96 -7.19 10.01
N ASP A 115 -16.76 -7.74 9.98
CA ASP A 115 -16.54 -9.19 10.10
C ASP A 115 -16.99 -9.71 11.47
N GLU A 116 -16.68 -8.99 12.54
CA GLU A 116 -17.14 -9.31 13.89
C GLU A 116 -18.67 -9.25 14.00
N ALA A 117 -19.28 -8.25 13.39
CA ALA A 117 -20.75 -8.08 13.42
C ALA A 117 -21.48 -9.20 12.65
N ASN A 118 -20.83 -9.83 11.69
CA ASN A 118 -21.40 -10.90 10.87
C ASN A 118 -20.97 -12.31 11.32
N ALA A 119 -20.18 -12.39 12.37
CA ALA A 119 -19.70 -13.68 12.90
C ALA A 119 -20.80 -14.37 13.82
#